data_45dafa7356be8f2b06500276b57d4c32
#
_entry.id   45dafa7356be8f2b06500276b57d4c32
#
_cell.length_a   1.000
_cell.length_b   1.000
_cell.length_c   1.000
_cell.angle_alpha   90.00
_cell.angle_beta   90.00
_cell.angle_gamma   90.00
#
_symmetry.space_group_name_H-M   'P 1'
#
loop_
_entity.id
_entity.type
_entity.pdbx_description
1 polymer ?
#
loop_
_entity_poly.entity_id
_entity_poly.type
_entity_poly.pdbx_seq_one_letter_code
_entity_poly.pdbx_strand_id
1 'polypeptide(L)'
;MYGLSDALKPLSAAEEQVLLAVWVCRLPASRREISDKLAAKGWAAATVLNFLYRLEAKGWVKSSKEQNRNLYTPTVTRRAYGVW
;
A
#
# COMPACT_ATOMS: atom_id res chain seq x y z
N MET A 1 16.72 16.06 1.18
CA MET A 1 16.39 15.49 1.52
C MET A 1 16.29 14.62 1.48
N TYR A 2 16.39 14.34 1.66
CA TYR A 2 16.41 13.45 1.69
C TYR A 2 15.80 12.74 2.23
N GLY A 3 15.37 12.60 2.51
CA GLY A 3 14.76 11.80 3.49
C GLY A 3 13.96 10.64 2.98
N LEU A 4 13.04 10.84 2.13
CA LEU A 4 12.22 9.75 1.60
C LEU A 4 13.04 8.69 0.92
N SER A 5 13.98 9.09 0.09
CA SER A 5 14.79 8.12 -0.63
C SER A 5 15.71 7.33 0.28
N ASP A 6 16.09 7.89 1.43
CA ASP A 6 16.94 7.17 2.38
C ASP A 6 16.17 6.16 3.20
N ALA A 7 14.91 6.46 3.51
CA ALA A 7 14.10 5.64 4.40
C ALA A 7 13.33 4.55 3.66
N LEU A 8 13.02 4.77 2.39
CA LEU A 8 12.12 3.92 1.64
C LEU A 8 12.87 3.15 0.57
N LYS A 9 12.50 1.90 0.39
CA LYS A 9 13.07 1.04 -0.63
C LYS A 9 12.31 1.24 -1.95
N PRO A 10 12.99 1.06 -3.09
CA PRO A 10 12.32 1.18 -4.39
C PRO A 10 11.19 0.17 -4.56
N LEU A 11 10.17 0.56 -5.30
CA LEU A 11 9.02 -0.28 -5.58
C LEU A 11 9.12 -0.90 -6.97
N SER A 12 8.66 -2.14 -7.08
CA SER A 12 8.41 -2.73 -8.39
C SER A 12 7.12 -2.14 -8.96
N ALA A 13 6.88 -2.34 -10.26
CA ALA A 13 5.67 -1.85 -10.89
C ALA A 13 4.41 -2.39 -10.22
N ALA A 14 4.41 -3.67 -9.86
CA ALA A 14 3.26 -4.29 -9.20
C ALA A 14 3.04 -3.71 -7.81
N GLU A 15 4.11 -3.50 -7.06
CA GLU A 15 4.02 -2.90 -5.73
C GLU A 15 3.47 -1.49 -5.80
N GLU A 16 3.89 -0.74 -6.82
CA GLU A 16 3.38 0.61 -7.01
C GLU A 16 1.89 0.61 -7.28
N GLN A 17 1.39 -0.36 -8.06
CA GLN A 17 -0.03 -0.48 -8.33
C GLN A 17 -0.82 -0.69 -7.03
N VAL A 18 -0.30 -1.51 -6.13
CA VAL A 18 -0.95 -1.75 -4.84
C VAL A 18 -0.95 -0.48 -4.00
N LEU A 19 0.17 0.24 -3.97
CA LEU A 19 0.26 1.50 -3.22
C LEU A 19 -0.73 2.54 -3.77
N LEU A 20 -0.85 2.63 -5.10
CA LEU A 20 -1.83 3.53 -5.71
C LEU A 20 -3.25 3.16 -5.29
N ALA A 21 -3.55 1.86 -5.20
CA ALA A 21 -4.86 1.40 -4.74
C ALA A 21 -5.11 1.81 -3.28
N VAL A 22 -4.09 1.73 -2.43
CA VAL A 22 -4.22 2.16 -1.05
C VAL A 22 -4.58 3.64 -0.99
N TRP A 23 -3.92 4.47 -1.79
CA TRP A 23 -4.17 5.91 -1.78
C TRP A 23 -5.58 6.29 -2.20
N VAL A 24 -6.24 5.49 -3.04
CA VAL A 24 -7.61 5.81 -3.47
C VAL A 24 -8.68 5.24 -2.56
N CYS A 25 -8.29 4.46 -1.55
CA CYS A 25 -9.22 3.96 -0.56
C CYS A 25 -9.46 5.00 0.52
N ARG A 26 -10.57 4.85 1.23
CA ARG A 26 -10.78 5.60 2.46
C ARG A 26 -9.81 5.03 3.50
N LEU A 27 -8.99 5.88 4.09
CA LEU A 27 -7.95 5.45 5.02
C LEU A 27 -8.44 5.48 6.46
N PRO A 28 -8.01 4.54 7.28
CA PRO A 28 -7.17 3.39 6.93
C PRO A 28 -7.94 2.35 6.13
N ALA A 29 -7.26 1.65 5.24
CA ALA A 29 -7.90 0.73 4.30
C ALA A 29 -7.67 -0.72 4.71
N SER A 30 -8.72 -1.55 4.58
CA SER A 30 -8.59 -2.99 4.80
C SER A 30 -8.03 -3.65 3.53
N ARG A 31 -7.47 -4.86 3.69
CA ARG A 31 -7.02 -5.63 2.54
C ARG A 31 -8.13 -5.80 1.51
N ARG A 32 -9.35 -6.04 1.99
CA ARG A 32 -10.48 -6.25 1.09
C ARG A 32 -10.77 -5.02 0.24
N GLU A 33 -10.75 -3.84 0.86
CA GLU A 33 -10.97 -2.60 0.14
C GLU A 33 -9.90 -2.37 -0.92
N ILE A 34 -8.65 -2.68 -0.55
CA ILE A 34 -7.52 -2.55 -1.48
C ILE A 34 -7.68 -3.53 -2.63
N SER A 35 -8.05 -4.78 -2.34
CA SER A 35 -8.29 -5.78 -3.37
C SER A 35 -9.41 -5.36 -4.33
N ASP A 36 -10.46 -4.74 -3.80
CA ASP A 36 -11.56 -4.27 -4.65
C ASP A 36 -11.09 -3.23 -5.65
N LYS A 37 -10.16 -2.36 -5.23
CA LYS A 37 -9.61 -1.36 -6.15
C LYS A 37 -8.70 -2.00 -7.21
N LEU A 38 -8.21 -3.20 -6.96
CA LEU A 38 -7.34 -3.94 -7.87
C LEU A 38 -8.08 -5.04 -8.62
N ALA A 39 -9.41 -5.00 -8.63
CA ALA A 39 -10.23 -6.07 -9.21
C ALA A 39 -9.86 -6.33 -10.66
N ALA A 40 -9.52 -5.28 -11.42
CA ALA A 40 -9.16 -5.41 -12.83
C ALA A 40 -7.87 -6.22 -13.04
N LYS A 41 -7.03 -6.35 -12.01
CA LYS A 41 -5.82 -7.14 -12.11
C LYS A 41 -6.06 -8.64 -11.97
N GLY A 42 -7.18 -9.03 -11.37
CA GLY A 42 -7.49 -10.44 -11.16
C GLY A 42 -6.61 -11.11 -10.13
N TRP A 43 -5.94 -10.36 -9.27
CA TRP A 43 -5.05 -10.94 -8.27
C TRP A 43 -5.83 -11.55 -7.12
N ALA A 44 -5.36 -12.72 -6.67
CA ALA A 44 -5.94 -13.37 -5.50
C ALA A 44 -5.65 -12.54 -4.24
N ALA A 45 -6.48 -12.74 -3.21
CA ALA A 45 -6.31 -12.04 -1.94
C ALA A 45 -4.92 -12.26 -1.34
N ALA A 46 -4.39 -13.47 -1.44
CA ALA A 46 -3.06 -13.78 -0.93
C ALA A 46 -1.98 -12.99 -1.66
N THR A 47 -2.13 -12.78 -2.95
CA THR A 47 -1.19 -12.00 -3.74
C THR A 47 -1.17 -10.54 -3.28
N VAL A 48 -2.35 -9.96 -3.10
CA VAL A 48 -2.46 -8.58 -2.61
C VAL A 48 -1.83 -8.46 -1.22
N LEU A 49 -2.10 -9.42 -0.35
CA LEU A 49 -1.55 -9.41 0.99
C LEU A 49 -0.02 -9.49 0.98
N ASN A 50 0.54 -10.30 0.09
CA ASN A 50 2.00 -10.38 -0.05
C ASN A 50 2.59 -9.04 -0.47
N PHE A 51 1.95 -8.34 -1.39
CA PHE A 51 2.41 -7.02 -1.78
C PHE A 51 2.31 -6.01 -0.64
N LEU A 52 1.27 -6.11 0.17
CA LEU A 52 1.14 -5.24 1.33
C LEU A 52 2.24 -5.51 2.36
N TYR A 53 2.61 -6.78 2.57
CA TYR A 53 3.74 -7.11 3.41
C TYR A 53 5.03 -6.51 2.89
N ARG A 54 5.24 -6.55 1.58
CA ARG A 54 6.43 -5.97 0.96
C ARG A 54 6.44 -4.46 1.11
N LEU A 55 5.30 -3.81 0.90
CA LEU A 55 5.18 -2.36 1.07
C LEU A 55 5.49 -1.97 2.51
N GLU A 56 4.99 -2.74 3.46
CA GLU A 56 5.27 -2.46 4.87
C GLU A 56 6.74 -2.65 5.19
N ALA A 57 7.35 -3.74 4.70
CA ALA A 57 8.76 -4.00 4.92
C ALA A 57 9.65 -2.94 4.30
N LYS A 58 9.21 -2.36 3.19
CA LYS A 58 9.96 -1.30 2.50
C LYS A 58 9.67 0.09 3.07
N GLY A 59 8.74 0.20 4.01
CA GLY A 59 8.46 1.45 4.69
C GLY A 59 7.37 2.31 4.06
N TRP A 60 6.65 1.81 3.06
CA TRP A 60 5.66 2.61 2.32
C TRP A 60 4.28 2.63 2.95
N VAL A 61 3.95 1.60 3.72
CA VAL A 61 2.69 1.56 4.47
C VAL A 61 2.98 1.04 5.86
N LYS A 62 2.08 1.34 6.78
CA LYS A 62 2.10 0.72 8.09
C LYS A 62 0.74 0.09 8.33
N SER A 63 0.74 -1.00 9.09
CA SER A 63 -0.49 -1.70 9.41
C SER A 63 -0.85 -1.49 10.86
N SER A 64 -2.14 -1.53 11.13
CA SER A 64 -2.66 -1.58 12.50
C SER A 64 -3.77 -2.62 12.53
N LYS A 65 -4.03 -3.16 13.70
CA LYS A 65 -5.06 -4.18 13.85
C LYS A 65 -6.23 -3.60 14.61
N GLU A 66 -7.42 -3.79 14.08
CA GLU A 66 -8.63 -3.31 14.70
C GLU A 66 -9.72 -4.35 14.50
N GLN A 67 -10.28 -4.85 15.59
CA GLN A 67 -11.36 -5.85 15.54
C GLN A 67 -11.02 -7.04 14.65
N ASN A 68 -9.82 -7.59 14.81
CA ASN A 68 -9.33 -8.74 14.05
C ASN A 68 -9.10 -8.48 12.57
N ARG A 69 -9.06 -7.20 12.16
CA ARG A 69 -8.73 -6.81 10.80
C ARG A 69 -7.44 -6.01 10.79
N ASN A 70 -6.62 -6.25 9.77
CA ASN A 70 -5.48 -5.38 9.52
C ASN A 70 -5.93 -4.22 8.66
N LEU A 71 -5.56 -3.03 9.07
CA LEU A 71 -5.82 -1.81 8.32
C LEU A 71 -4.49 -1.20 7.91
N TYR A 72 -4.45 -0.61 6.74
CA TYR A 72 -3.21 -0.11 6.15
C TYR A 72 -3.31 1.38 5.91
N THR A 73 -2.24 2.10 6.23
CA THR A 73 -2.14 3.53 6.02
C THR A 73 -0.81 3.82 5.33
N PRO A 74 -0.80 4.58 4.23
CA PRO A 74 0.46 4.93 3.60
C PRO A 74 1.27 5.84 4.50
N THR A 75 2.59 5.67 4.51
CA THR A 75 3.49 6.49 5.29
C THR A 75 3.90 7.75 4.53
N VAL A 76 3.64 7.79 3.24
CA VAL A 76 3.99 8.88 2.34
C VAL A 76 2.73 9.31 1.63
N THR A 77 2.50 10.61 1.51
CA THR A 77 1.34 11.09 0.77
C THR A 77 1.58 10.87 -0.73
N ARG A 78 0.49 10.74 -1.47
CA ARG A 78 0.57 10.62 -2.91
C ARG A 78 1.32 11.81 -3.52
N ARG A 79 1.07 12.99 -2.98
CA ARG A 79 1.73 14.21 -3.45
C ARG A 79 3.24 14.15 -3.21
N ALA A 80 3.65 13.69 -2.02
CA ALA A 80 5.05 13.57 -1.69
C ALA A 80 5.76 12.55 -2.58
N TYR A 81 5.03 11.52 -3.02
CA TYR A 81 5.59 10.52 -3.93
C TYR A 81 5.75 11.07 -5.34
N GLY A 82 5.02 12.12 -5.69
CA GLY A 82 5.10 12.73 -7.01
C GLY A 82 4.14 12.14 -8.03
N VAL A 83 3.09 11.46 -7.57
CA VAL A 83 2.09 10.85 -8.44
C VAL A 83 0.77 11.59 -8.23
N TRP A 84 0.18 12.12 -9.31
CA TRP A 84 -1.13 12.79 -9.26
C TRP A 84 -1.85 12.75 -10.59
#